data_364c599908cf19b36b9d73975d70cc58
#
_entry.id   364c599908cf19b36b9d73975d70cc58
#
_cell.length_a   1.000
_cell.length_b   1.000
_cell.length_c   1.000
_cell.angle_alpha   90.00
_cell.angle_beta   90.00
_cell.angle_gamma   90.00
#
_symmetry.space_group_name_H-M   'P 1'
#
loop_
_entity.id
_entity.type
_entity.pdbx_description
1 polymer ?
#
loop_
_entity_poly.entity_id
_entity_poly.type
_entity_poly.pdbx_seq_one_letter_code
_entity_poly.pdbx_strand_id
1 'polypeptide(L)'
;MDFQHLISFFLLIISFLFLLIQKWRKPKTRLPPGPWRLPIIGSVHHLTSGLPHQVLKKLSKKYGPIMYLQLGEVPTVVVSSSHMAKQILKTHDLAFASRPETMMGKIICYNCKNIAFSPYGDYWRHMRKLTVLELLSAKMVKSFSPIRQDELSNLLSSIRSMDLDLPINLVEKLLWFMNAVTCRSAFGKVCKDQRELITLIHQAQSLSGGFELADLFPSKKYLHGISGMESKLMNARYNIDAVLDNIINVHRENRANGKNCNGESEVEDLIDVFLRVMESGQSPVSLTNDNIKAVILDMFVAGSDTSSSTAIWVLSEMMRNPNIMEKAQAEVREVFKEKKTCDDDDTDLEKLNYLKLVIKETLRLHPPTPLLVPRECREETEIDGFTIPLKSKVMVNVWAIGRDPENWENPESFIPERFENSSIEFTGNHFEFLPFGAGRRICPGIQFGLALITLPLAHLLYNFDWKLPEGISASNLDMTEANGISARREKDLYLIATPYVSPLH
;
A
#
# COMPACT_ATOMS: atom_id res chain seq x y z
N MET A 1 -54.87 9.42 -32.14
CA MET A 1 -53.39 9.17 -32.10
C MET A 1 -52.94 9.32 -33.56
N ASP A 2 -52.13 10.35 -33.80
CA ASP A 2 -51.70 10.64 -35.14
C ASP A 2 -50.81 9.53 -35.70
N PHE A 3 -51.03 9.21 -37.00
CA PHE A 3 -50.30 8.18 -37.73
C PHE A 3 -48.75 8.30 -37.57
N GLN A 4 -48.27 9.51 -37.43
CA GLN A 4 -46.86 9.81 -37.16
C GLN A 4 -46.36 9.30 -35.77
N HIS A 5 -47.17 9.39 -34.73
CA HIS A 5 -46.82 8.84 -33.41
C HIS A 5 -46.78 7.33 -33.39
N LEU A 6 -47.64 6.68 -34.16
CA LEU A 6 -47.64 5.23 -34.31
C LEU A 6 -46.37 4.73 -35.02
N ILE A 7 -45.92 5.38 -36.06
CA ILE A 7 -44.69 5.07 -36.79
C ILE A 7 -43.47 5.29 -35.89
N SER A 8 -43.41 6.39 -35.13
CA SER A 8 -42.31 6.67 -34.22
C SER A 8 -42.19 5.64 -33.11
N PHE A 9 -43.32 5.18 -32.56
CA PHE A 9 -43.37 4.12 -31.54
C PHE A 9 -42.90 2.77 -32.10
N PHE A 10 -43.29 2.41 -33.32
CA PHE A 10 -42.84 1.19 -34.00
C PHE A 10 -41.33 1.24 -34.31
N LEU A 11 -40.78 2.37 -34.73
CA LEU A 11 -39.35 2.54 -34.97
C LEU A 11 -38.53 2.43 -33.67
N LEU A 12 -39.04 2.93 -32.55
CA LEU A 12 -38.44 2.77 -31.24
C LEU A 12 -38.41 1.29 -30.78
N ILE A 13 -39.51 0.57 -31.00
CA ILE A 13 -39.58 -0.88 -30.70
C ILE A 13 -38.59 -1.64 -31.58
N ILE A 14 -38.56 -1.39 -32.89
CA ILE A 14 -37.61 -2.03 -33.81
C ILE A 14 -36.18 -1.74 -33.44
N SER A 15 -35.85 -0.49 -33.11
CA SER A 15 -34.53 -0.08 -32.65
C SER A 15 -34.15 -0.79 -31.35
N PHE A 16 -35.07 -0.88 -30.41
CA PHE A 16 -34.89 -1.62 -29.15
C PHE A 16 -34.69 -3.12 -29.37
N LEU A 17 -35.48 -3.74 -30.21
CA LEU A 17 -35.34 -5.15 -30.61
C LEU A 17 -34.02 -5.41 -31.34
N PHE A 18 -33.61 -4.50 -32.23
CA PHE A 18 -32.34 -4.58 -32.94
C PHE A 18 -31.15 -4.51 -31.96
N LEU A 19 -31.19 -3.62 -30.97
CA LEU A 19 -30.18 -3.53 -29.89
C LEU A 19 -30.17 -4.81 -29.03
N LEU A 20 -31.31 -5.41 -28.74
CA LEU A 20 -31.41 -6.69 -28.06
C LEU A 20 -30.78 -7.85 -28.86
N ILE A 21 -31.07 -7.91 -30.18
CA ILE A 21 -30.51 -8.93 -31.08
C ILE A 21 -28.99 -8.77 -31.23
N GLN A 22 -28.48 -7.55 -31.37
CA GLN A 22 -27.03 -7.29 -31.37
C GLN A 22 -26.36 -7.75 -30.07
N LYS A 23 -27.02 -7.58 -28.93
CA LYS A 23 -26.55 -8.04 -27.64
C LYS A 23 -26.51 -9.57 -27.53
N TRP A 24 -27.40 -10.27 -28.24
CA TRP A 24 -27.46 -11.73 -28.26
C TRP A 24 -26.48 -12.38 -29.26
N ARG A 25 -26.01 -11.65 -30.27
CA ARG A 25 -25.08 -12.14 -31.31
C ARG A 25 -23.60 -12.02 -30.93
N LYS A 26 -23.26 -11.42 -29.78
CA LYS A 26 -21.86 -11.44 -29.31
C LYS A 26 -21.49 -12.91 -29.00
N PRO A 27 -20.32 -13.38 -29.49
CA PRO A 27 -19.82 -14.71 -29.12
C PRO A 27 -19.84 -14.81 -27.59
N LYS A 28 -20.35 -15.94 -27.07
CA LYS A 28 -20.37 -16.19 -25.62
C LYS A 28 -18.94 -16.41 -25.12
N THR A 29 -18.22 -15.32 -24.92
CA THR A 29 -17.00 -15.38 -24.10
C THR A 29 -17.40 -15.92 -22.74
N ARG A 30 -16.79 -17.00 -22.29
CA ARG A 30 -17.06 -17.62 -20.99
C ARG A 30 -16.45 -16.79 -19.88
N LEU A 31 -17.10 -15.66 -19.55
CA LEU A 31 -16.69 -14.81 -18.45
C LEU A 31 -16.78 -15.57 -17.11
N PRO A 32 -15.93 -15.26 -16.13
CA PRO A 32 -16.09 -15.76 -14.77
C PRO A 32 -17.49 -15.45 -14.22
N PRO A 33 -18.03 -16.31 -13.33
CA PRO A 33 -19.32 -16.05 -12.69
C PRO A 33 -19.27 -14.75 -11.87
N GLY A 34 -20.43 -14.17 -11.62
CA GLY A 34 -20.49 -12.92 -10.83
C GLY A 34 -21.91 -12.55 -10.44
N PRO A 35 -22.05 -11.54 -9.56
CA PRO A 35 -23.34 -11.08 -9.11
C PRO A 35 -24.14 -10.41 -10.22
N TRP A 36 -25.45 -10.31 -10.02
CA TRP A 36 -26.34 -9.60 -10.92
C TRP A 36 -25.96 -8.12 -11.05
N ARG A 37 -26.33 -7.52 -12.17
CA ARG A 37 -25.89 -6.16 -12.55
C ARG A 37 -27.09 -5.27 -12.74
N LEU A 38 -27.01 -4.05 -12.18
CA LEU A 38 -27.94 -2.97 -12.49
C LEU A 38 -27.60 -2.30 -13.82
N PRO A 39 -28.56 -1.74 -14.54
CA PRO A 39 -28.27 -0.84 -15.65
C PRO A 39 -27.35 0.32 -15.19
N ILE A 40 -26.43 0.74 -16.04
CA ILE A 40 -25.47 1.85 -15.85
C ILE A 40 -24.40 1.53 -14.80
N ILE A 41 -24.77 1.34 -13.53
CA ILE A 41 -23.81 1.18 -12.44
C ILE A 41 -23.23 -0.24 -12.32
N GLY A 42 -23.83 -1.21 -13.02
CA GLY A 42 -23.37 -2.59 -12.99
C GLY A 42 -23.45 -3.22 -11.59
N SER A 43 -22.32 -3.70 -11.09
CA SER A 43 -22.20 -4.39 -9.80
C SER A 43 -21.77 -3.50 -8.63
N VAL A 44 -21.64 -2.17 -8.83
CA VAL A 44 -21.17 -1.22 -7.80
C VAL A 44 -22.00 -1.29 -6.52
N HIS A 45 -23.33 -1.44 -6.64
CA HIS A 45 -24.26 -1.51 -5.51
C HIS A 45 -23.94 -2.65 -4.52
N HIS A 46 -23.26 -3.71 -4.94
CA HIS A 46 -22.82 -4.76 -4.02
C HIS A 46 -21.69 -4.33 -3.10
N LEU A 47 -20.87 -3.36 -3.51
CA LEU A 47 -19.70 -2.90 -2.75
C LEU A 47 -20.02 -1.82 -1.71
N THR A 48 -21.24 -1.31 -1.67
CA THR A 48 -21.65 -0.23 -0.75
C THR A 48 -22.00 -0.73 0.66
N SER A 49 -22.08 -2.05 0.87
CA SER A 49 -22.54 -2.65 2.13
C SER A 49 -21.45 -2.87 3.19
N GLY A 50 -20.24 -2.38 2.96
CA GLY A 50 -19.11 -2.54 3.87
C GLY A 50 -17.76 -2.40 3.17
N LEU A 51 -16.69 -2.82 3.84
CA LEU A 51 -15.34 -2.75 3.28
C LEU A 51 -15.23 -3.65 2.03
N PRO A 52 -14.70 -3.13 0.91
CA PRO A 52 -14.70 -3.84 -0.37
C PRO A 52 -14.09 -5.25 -0.30
N HIS A 53 -12.96 -5.42 0.37
CA HIS A 53 -12.28 -6.73 0.48
C HIS A 53 -13.11 -7.76 1.26
N GLN A 54 -13.85 -7.34 2.29
CA GLN A 54 -14.75 -8.21 3.07
C GLN A 54 -15.99 -8.59 2.27
N VAL A 55 -16.58 -7.61 1.56
CA VAL A 55 -17.72 -7.85 0.68
C VAL A 55 -17.34 -8.81 -0.44
N LEU A 56 -16.19 -8.61 -1.06
CA LEU A 56 -15.67 -9.48 -2.12
C LEU A 56 -15.37 -10.90 -1.60
N LYS A 57 -14.88 -11.08 -0.35
CA LYS A 57 -14.77 -12.41 0.28
C LYS A 57 -16.15 -13.08 0.44
N LYS A 58 -17.17 -12.33 0.85
CA LYS A 58 -18.54 -12.88 0.96
C LYS A 58 -19.09 -13.29 -0.42
N LEU A 59 -18.85 -12.49 -1.44
CA LEU A 59 -19.28 -12.79 -2.80
C LEU A 59 -18.53 -14.00 -3.38
N SER A 60 -17.22 -14.15 -3.11
CA SER A 60 -16.44 -15.28 -3.62
C SER A 60 -16.92 -16.63 -3.07
N LYS A 61 -17.46 -16.69 -1.86
CA LYS A 61 -18.11 -17.91 -1.32
C LYS A 61 -19.31 -18.35 -2.16
N LYS A 62 -19.99 -17.40 -2.83
CA LYS A 62 -21.19 -17.70 -3.64
C LYS A 62 -20.86 -17.93 -5.12
N TYR A 63 -19.92 -17.17 -5.67
CA TYR A 63 -19.65 -17.14 -7.12
C TYR A 63 -18.34 -17.82 -7.50
N GLY A 64 -17.53 -18.22 -6.53
CA GLY A 64 -16.27 -18.92 -6.74
C GLY A 64 -15.04 -18.04 -6.57
N PRO A 65 -13.84 -18.64 -6.65
CA PRO A 65 -12.56 -17.98 -6.34
C PRO A 65 -12.11 -16.96 -7.40
N ILE A 66 -12.71 -16.98 -8.57
CA ILE A 66 -12.57 -15.96 -9.62
C ILE A 66 -13.95 -15.45 -10.01
N MET A 67 -14.14 -14.14 -9.94
CA MET A 67 -15.43 -13.49 -10.20
C MET A 67 -15.29 -12.36 -11.20
N TYR A 68 -16.33 -12.15 -12.00
CA TYR A 68 -16.47 -11.00 -12.88
C TYR A 68 -17.50 -10.01 -12.33
N LEU A 69 -17.10 -8.76 -12.17
CA LEU A 69 -17.95 -7.63 -11.82
C LEU A 69 -17.90 -6.58 -12.94
N GLN A 70 -19.02 -5.94 -13.19
CA GLN A 70 -19.05 -4.74 -14.01
C GLN A 70 -19.15 -3.54 -13.06
N LEU A 71 -18.09 -2.78 -12.92
CA LEU A 71 -18.06 -1.60 -12.04
C LEU A 71 -18.21 -0.33 -12.90
N GLY A 72 -19.46 0.13 -13.07
CA GLY A 72 -19.75 1.17 -14.05
C GLY A 72 -19.42 0.69 -15.47
N GLU A 73 -18.53 1.40 -16.15
CA GLU A 73 -18.02 1.03 -17.49
C GLU A 73 -16.85 0.02 -17.44
N VAL A 74 -16.26 -0.22 -16.27
CA VAL A 74 -14.99 -0.96 -16.11
C VAL A 74 -15.24 -2.44 -15.85
N PRO A 75 -14.88 -3.34 -16.79
CA PRO A 75 -14.85 -4.77 -16.53
C PRO A 75 -13.82 -5.07 -15.46
N THR A 76 -14.23 -5.79 -14.42
CA THR A 76 -13.37 -6.05 -13.26
C THR A 76 -13.39 -7.53 -12.90
N VAL A 77 -12.23 -8.13 -12.75
CA VAL A 77 -12.06 -9.51 -12.27
C VAL A 77 -11.49 -9.49 -10.88
N VAL A 78 -12.07 -10.26 -9.98
CA VAL A 78 -11.61 -10.41 -8.60
C VAL A 78 -11.18 -11.83 -8.33
N VAL A 79 -10.00 -11.98 -7.78
CA VAL A 79 -9.38 -13.27 -7.43
C VAL A 79 -9.27 -13.37 -5.92
N SER A 80 -9.74 -14.49 -5.35
CA SER A 80 -9.85 -14.69 -3.89
C SER A 80 -9.31 -16.05 -3.40
N SER A 81 -8.52 -16.78 -4.21
CA SER A 81 -7.82 -18.00 -3.80
C SER A 81 -6.34 -17.98 -4.19
N SER A 82 -5.52 -18.75 -3.49
CA SER A 82 -4.08 -18.90 -3.75
C SER A 82 -3.81 -19.44 -5.15
N HIS A 83 -4.60 -20.43 -5.62
CA HIS A 83 -4.49 -20.99 -6.96
C HIS A 83 -4.71 -19.93 -8.05
N MET A 84 -5.82 -19.17 -7.98
CA MET A 84 -6.11 -18.12 -8.95
C MET A 84 -5.13 -16.96 -8.88
N ALA A 85 -4.64 -16.60 -7.68
CA ALA A 85 -3.58 -15.63 -7.52
C ALA A 85 -2.29 -16.06 -8.24
N LYS A 86 -1.92 -17.34 -8.17
CA LYS A 86 -0.79 -17.92 -8.91
C LYS A 86 -0.97 -17.80 -10.43
N GLN A 87 -2.18 -18.07 -10.94
CA GLN A 87 -2.48 -17.93 -12.37
C GLN A 87 -2.27 -16.48 -12.83
N ILE A 88 -2.78 -15.49 -12.10
CA ILE A 88 -2.65 -14.06 -12.46
C ILE A 88 -1.22 -13.52 -12.25
N LEU A 89 -0.60 -13.84 -11.10
CA LEU A 89 0.61 -13.15 -10.66
C LEU A 89 1.91 -13.84 -11.10
N LYS A 90 1.83 -15.11 -11.55
CA LYS A 90 3.00 -15.90 -11.97
C LYS A 90 2.83 -16.51 -13.35
N THR A 91 1.81 -17.34 -13.56
CA THR A 91 1.63 -18.10 -14.81
C THR A 91 1.39 -17.15 -15.99
N HIS A 92 0.47 -16.21 -15.84
CA HIS A 92 0.10 -15.20 -16.86
C HIS A 92 0.56 -13.79 -16.48
N ASP A 93 1.63 -13.67 -15.67
CA ASP A 93 2.08 -12.41 -15.10
C ASP A 93 2.25 -11.28 -16.14
N LEU A 94 2.77 -11.59 -17.33
CA LEU A 94 2.97 -10.59 -18.38
C LEU A 94 1.66 -10.02 -18.92
N ALA A 95 0.64 -10.87 -19.09
CA ALA A 95 -0.70 -10.45 -19.53
C ALA A 95 -1.37 -9.51 -18.51
N PHE A 96 -1.03 -9.64 -17.23
CA PHE A 96 -1.57 -8.82 -16.14
C PHE A 96 -0.57 -7.84 -15.52
N ALA A 97 0.54 -7.57 -16.20
CA ALA A 97 1.59 -6.71 -15.64
C ALA A 97 1.28 -5.21 -15.72
N SER A 98 0.27 -4.76 -16.48
CA SER A 98 -0.05 -3.34 -16.59
C SER A 98 -0.92 -2.82 -15.43
N ARG A 99 -1.14 -1.52 -15.42
CA ARG A 99 -1.98 -0.82 -14.45
C ARG A 99 -3.10 -0.09 -15.17
N PRO A 100 -4.33 -0.08 -14.62
CA PRO A 100 -5.39 0.76 -15.14
C PRO A 100 -5.06 2.23 -14.92
N GLU A 101 -5.41 3.05 -15.87
CA GLU A 101 -5.34 4.51 -15.70
C GLU A 101 -6.40 4.97 -14.70
N THR A 102 -5.99 5.75 -13.71
CA THR A 102 -6.87 6.37 -12.72
C THR A 102 -6.72 7.87 -12.73
N MET A 103 -7.72 8.60 -12.23
CA MET A 103 -7.65 10.06 -12.09
C MET A 103 -6.48 10.46 -11.17
N MET A 104 -6.31 9.76 -10.05
CA MET A 104 -5.17 9.97 -9.16
C MET A 104 -3.82 9.74 -9.87
N GLY A 105 -3.70 8.64 -10.62
CA GLY A 105 -2.50 8.34 -11.40
C GLY A 105 -2.16 9.43 -12.42
N LYS A 106 -3.19 10.00 -13.07
CA LYS A 106 -3.02 11.09 -14.03
C LYS A 106 -2.61 12.41 -13.37
N ILE A 107 -3.26 12.78 -12.28
CA ILE A 107 -3.06 14.09 -11.67
C ILE A 107 -1.90 14.06 -10.68
N ILE A 108 -1.99 13.28 -9.61
CA ILE A 108 -1.01 13.28 -8.52
C ILE A 108 0.27 12.56 -8.93
N CYS A 109 0.17 11.46 -9.70
CA CYS A 109 1.35 10.68 -10.11
C CYS A 109 1.91 11.12 -11.48
N TYR A 110 1.73 12.38 -11.86
CA TYR A 110 2.35 12.99 -13.05
C TYR A 110 2.12 12.18 -14.33
N ASN A 111 0.87 11.90 -14.66
CA ASN A 111 0.52 11.07 -15.82
C ASN A 111 1.03 9.63 -15.69
N CYS A 112 0.89 9.04 -14.50
CA CYS A 112 1.37 7.69 -14.19
C CYS A 112 2.90 7.51 -14.43
N LYS A 113 3.71 8.55 -14.20
CA LYS A 113 5.17 8.47 -14.29
C LYS A 113 5.82 7.79 -13.07
N ASN A 114 5.04 7.48 -12.04
CA ASN A 114 5.48 6.76 -10.85
C ASN A 114 5.61 5.24 -11.10
N ILE A 115 6.21 4.50 -10.15
CA ILE A 115 6.43 3.05 -10.28
C ILE A 115 5.14 2.27 -10.00
N ALA A 116 4.31 2.76 -9.06
CA ALA A 116 3.12 2.06 -8.63
C ALA A 116 2.06 1.97 -9.74
N PHE A 117 1.78 3.06 -10.48
CA PHE A 117 0.69 3.16 -11.47
C PHE A 117 1.14 3.21 -12.93
N SER A 118 2.44 3.30 -13.21
CA SER A 118 2.95 3.30 -14.58
C SER A 118 2.53 2.03 -15.33
N PRO A 119 2.07 2.12 -16.59
CA PRO A 119 1.84 0.98 -17.46
C PRO A 119 3.11 0.13 -17.61
N TYR A 120 2.94 -1.17 -17.86
CA TYR A 120 4.07 -2.05 -18.07
C TYR A 120 4.74 -1.79 -19.42
N GLY A 121 6.01 -1.49 -19.41
CA GLY A 121 6.83 -1.19 -20.60
C GLY A 121 8.28 -0.88 -20.23
N ASP A 122 9.05 -0.39 -21.22
CA ASP A 122 10.48 -0.09 -21.04
C ASP A 122 10.71 1.02 -20.03
N TYR A 123 9.87 2.05 -20.06
CA TYR A 123 9.88 3.13 -19.08
C TYR A 123 9.76 2.59 -17.66
N TRP A 124 8.71 1.79 -17.39
CA TRP A 124 8.48 1.23 -16.06
C TRP A 124 9.64 0.33 -15.61
N ARG A 125 10.17 -0.51 -16.52
CA ARG A 125 11.31 -1.39 -16.20
C ARG A 125 12.54 -0.59 -15.80
N HIS A 126 12.82 0.49 -16.52
CA HIS A 126 13.95 1.36 -16.24
C HIS A 126 13.79 2.09 -14.91
N MET A 127 12.65 2.75 -14.68
CA MET A 127 12.37 3.49 -13.44
C MET A 127 12.40 2.56 -12.22
N ARG A 128 11.79 1.38 -12.33
CA ARG A 128 11.83 0.38 -11.25
C ARG A 128 13.26 -0.09 -10.97
N LYS A 129 14.04 -0.39 -12.01
CA LYS A 129 15.44 -0.80 -11.85
C LYS A 129 16.25 0.28 -11.14
N LEU A 130 16.14 1.52 -11.59
CA LEU A 130 16.86 2.66 -11.00
C LEU A 130 16.50 2.81 -9.51
N THR A 131 15.22 2.88 -9.18
CA THR A 131 14.77 3.04 -7.79
C THR A 131 15.18 1.86 -6.89
N VAL A 132 15.11 0.62 -7.38
CA VAL A 132 15.50 -0.55 -6.60
C VAL A 132 17.01 -0.56 -6.33
N LEU A 133 17.82 -0.27 -7.33
CA LEU A 133 19.28 -0.32 -7.17
C LEU A 133 19.81 0.81 -6.29
N GLU A 134 19.29 2.02 -6.48
CA GLU A 134 19.83 3.23 -5.88
C GLU A 134 19.21 3.57 -4.51
N LEU A 135 18.03 2.99 -4.19
CA LEU A 135 17.33 3.35 -2.95
C LEU A 135 16.85 2.14 -2.13
N LEU A 136 16.34 1.09 -2.78
CA LEU A 136 15.62 0.01 -2.12
C LEU A 136 16.42 -1.30 -2.05
N SER A 137 17.66 -1.32 -2.55
CA SER A 137 18.54 -2.49 -2.38
C SER A 137 18.92 -2.68 -0.91
N ALA A 138 19.20 -3.92 -0.51
CA ALA A 138 19.61 -4.22 0.88
C ALA A 138 20.81 -3.38 1.33
N LYS A 139 21.76 -3.11 0.43
CA LYS A 139 22.91 -2.23 0.71
C LYS A 139 22.47 -0.81 1.05
N MET A 140 21.55 -0.23 0.25
CA MET A 140 21.06 1.14 0.47
C MET A 140 20.18 1.21 1.71
N VAL A 141 19.32 0.23 1.94
CA VAL A 141 18.51 0.17 3.17
C VAL A 141 19.42 0.13 4.41
N LYS A 142 20.52 -0.64 4.36
CA LYS A 142 21.50 -0.68 5.45
C LYS A 142 22.23 0.66 5.63
N SER A 143 22.59 1.36 4.57
CA SER A 143 23.27 2.66 4.66
C SER A 143 22.40 3.76 5.30
N PHE A 144 21.08 3.62 5.32
CA PHE A 144 20.16 4.51 6.03
C PHE A 144 20.00 4.17 7.53
N SER A 145 20.79 3.23 8.08
CA SER A 145 20.75 2.89 9.51
C SER A 145 20.96 4.11 10.41
N PRO A 146 21.94 5.00 10.20
CA PRO A 146 22.10 6.18 11.03
C PRO A 146 20.88 7.10 11.05
N ILE A 147 20.19 7.26 9.90
CA ILE A 147 18.96 8.05 9.82
C ILE A 147 17.86 7.41 10.68
N ARG A 148 17.71 6.09 10.57
CA ARG A 148 16.71 5.36 11.37
C ARG A 148 16.98 5.46 12.87
N GLN A 149 18.25 5.40 13.28
CA GLN A 149 18.65 5.52 14.68
C GLN A 149 18.39 6.91 15.26
N ASP A 150 18.71 7.96 14.51
CA ASP A 150 18.43 9.34 14.92
C ASP A 150 16.92 9.55 15.13
N GLU A 151 16.10 9.14 14.14
CA GLU A 151 14.66 9.31 14.25
C GLU A 151 14.04 8.40 15.31
N LEU A 152 14.62 7.23 15.56
CA LEU A 152 14.23 6.37 16.67
C LEU A 152 14.48 7.05 18.01
N SER A 153 15.63 7.68 18.18
CA SER A 153 15.97 8.45 19.39
C SER A 153 14.96 9.59 19.62
N ASN A 154 14.57 10.28 18.54
CA ASN A 154 13.52 11.31 18.58
C ASN A 154 12.16 10.72 19.00
N LEU A 155 11.77 9.57 18.44
CA LEU A 155 10.54 8.87 18.80
C LEU A 155 10.52 8.50 20.28
N LEU A 156 11.56 7.82 20.77
CA LEU A 156 11.65 7.38 22.17
C LEU A 156 11.68 8.57 23.14
N SER A 157 12.42 9.63 22.82
CA SER A 157 12.45 10.87 23.61
C SER A 157 11.08 11.54 23.67
N SER A 158 10.35 11.56 22.54
CA SER A 158 9.00 12.13 22.48
C SER A 158 7.96 11.35 23.30
N ILE A 159 8.18 10.04 23.49
CA ILE A 159 7.32 9.20 24.35
C ILE A 159 7.72 9.41 25.82
N ARG A 160 9.00 9.41 26.13
CA ARG A 160 9.50 9.63 27.52
C ARG A 160 9.16 11.00 28.08
N SER A 161 8.97 12.02 27.24
CA SER A 161 8.57 13.37 27.66
C SER A 161 7.07 13.52 27.95
N MET A 162 6.27 12.50 27.69
CA MET A 162 4.85 12.51 28.03
C MET A 162 4.62 12.16 29.50
N ASP A 163 3.53 12.68 30.08
CA ASP A 163 3.14 12.30 31.43
C ASP A 163 2.80 10.81 31.50
N LEU A 164 3.28 10.13 32.56
CA LEU A 164 3.26 8.67 32.69
C LEU A 164 1.85 8.04 32.63
N ASP A 165 0.82 8.76 33.00
CA ASP A 165 -0.57 8.26 33.06
C ASP A 165 -1.44 8.71 31.87
N LEU A 166 -0.86 9.47 30.92
CA LEU A 166 -1.61 9.97 29.77
C LEU A 166 -1.53 9.00 28.59
N PRO A 167 -2.67 8.72 27.92
CA PRO A 167 -2.67 7.92 26.70
C PRO A 167 -1.92 8.61 25.55
N ILE A 168 -1.02 7.90 24.91
CA ILE A 168 -0.21 8.35 23.78
C ILE A 168 -0.84 7.87 22.48
N ASN A 169 -1.02 8.76 21.51
CA ASN A 169 -1.44 8.39 20.15
C ASN A 169 -0.25 7.76 19.39
N LEU A 170 -0.21 6.43 19.36
CA LEU A 170 0.87 5.71 18.65
C LEU A 170 0.76 5.77 17.13
N VAL A 171 -0.44 6.01 16.59
CA VAL A 171 -0.62 6.19 15.13
C VAL A 171 0.15 7.44 14.67
N GLU A 172 -0.04 8.55 15.36
CA GLU A 172 0.66 9.81 15.06
C GLU A 172 2.19 9.65 15.23
N LYS A 173 2.63 9.06 16.34
CA LYS A 173 4.05 8.90 16.65
C LYS A 173 4.78 8.04 15.62
N LEU A 174 4.23 6.86 15.28
CA LEU A 174 4.84 5.94 14.31
C LEU A 174 4.77 6.48 12.88
N LEU A 175 3.64 7.11 12.51
CA LEU A 175 3.52 7.73 11.18
C LEU A 175 4.54 8.85 11.02
N TRP A 176 4.75 9.68 12.06
CA TRP A 176 5.77 10.72 12.06
C TRP A 176 7.17 10.13 11.90
N PHE A 177 7.52 9.11 12.69
CA PHE A 177 8.81 8.41 12.59
C PHE A 177 9.07 7.91 11.15
N MET A 178 8.11 7.19 10.56
CA MET A 178 8.28 6.61 9.23
C MET A 178 8.37 7.65 8.13
N ASN A 179 7.61 8.74 8.23
CA ASN A 179 7.72 9.87 7.32
C ASN A 179 9.06 10.59 7.45
N ALA A 180 9.57 10.76 8.67
CA ALA A 180 10.86 11.41 8.92
C ALA A 180 12.02 10.60 8.32
N VAL A 181 12.03 9.28 8.54
CA VAL A 181 13.03 8.40 7.92
C VAL A 181 12.93 8.43 6.40
N THR A 182 11.72 8.32 5.84
CA THR A 182 11.51 8.36 4.39
C THR A 182 11.97 9.70 3.80
N CYS A 183 11.63 10.81 4.45
CA CYS A 183 12.04 12.15 4.03
C CYS A 183 13.57 12.30 3.99
N ARG A 184 14.23 11.93 5.07
CA ARG A 184 15.69 12.04 5.18
C ARG A 184 16.42 11.08 4.22
N SER A 185 15.85 9.90 3.97
CA SER A 185 16.39 8.95 2.98
C SER A 185 16.23 9.43 1.55
N ALA A 186 15.16 10.19 1.24
CA ALA A 186 14.86 10.68 -0.10
C ALA A 186 15.51 12.04 -0.42
N PHE A 187 15.68 12.93 0.57
CA PHE A 187 16.09 14.33 0.40
C PHE A 187 17.30 14.74 1.22
N GLY A 188 17.91 13.83 1.98
CA GLY A 188 18.98 14.18 2.89
C GLY A 188 18.51 15.15 3.98
N LYS A 189 19.37 16.15 4.32
CA LYS A 189 19.10 17.16 5.36
C LYS A 189 18.34 18.40 4.86
N VAL A 190 17.99 18.46 3.59
CA VAL A 190 17.55 19.71 2.94
C VAL A 190 16.07 20.04 3.18
N CYS A 191 15.26 19.10 3.67
CA CYS A 191 13.82 19.31 3.77
C CYS A 191 13.42 20.16 4.99
N LYS A 192 13.42 21.49 4.85
CA LYS A 192 12.91 22.42 5.88
C LYS A 192 11.37 22.35 6.01
N ASP A 193 10.67 22.00 4.93
CA ASP A 193 9.21 22.01 4.82
C ASP A 193 8.61 20.60 4.93
N GLN A 194 9.30 19.69 5.63
CA GLN A 194 8.90 18.29 5.77
C GLN A 194 7.45 18.12 6.27
N ARG A 195 7.04 18.91 7.29
CA ARG A 195 5.70 18.83 7.87
C ARG A 195 4.62 19.22 6.84
N GLU A 196 4.89 20.27 6.08
CA GLU A 196 3.98 20.73 5.04
C GLU A 196 3.84 19.68 3.94
N LEU A 197 4.93 19.14 3.42
CA LEU A 197 4.92 18.10 2.40
C LEU A 197 4.14 16.85 2.85
N ILE A 198 4.39 16.37 4.06
CA ILE A 198 3.69 15.21 4.63
C ILE A 198 2.18 15.50 4.70
N THR A 199 1.79 16.68 5.21
CA THR A 199 0.38 17.07 5.32
C THR A 199 -0.30 17.12 3.95
N LEU A 200 0.35 17.72 2.95
CA LEU A 200 -0.17 17.81 1.58
C LEU A 200 -0.34 16.42 0.93
N ILE A 201 0.64 15.53 1.13
CA ILE A 201 0.56 14.15 0.62
C ILE A 201 -0.61 13.41 1.26
N HIS A 202 -0.77 13.49 2.59
CA HIS A 202 -1.91 12.86 3.27
C HIS A 202 -3.26 13.42 2.83
N GLN A 203 -3.36 14.73 2.60
CA GLN A 203 -4.56 15.33 2.03
C GLN A 203 -4.86 14.76 0.63
N ALA A 204 -3.85 14.64 -0.24
CA ALA A 204 -4.02 14.03 -1.56
C ALA A 204 -4.44 12.56 -1.48
N GLN A 205 -3.86 11.77 -0.55
CA GLN A 205 -4.25 10.37 -0.32
C GLN A 205 -5.69 10.23 0.16
N SER A 206 -6.15 11.10 1.06
CA SER A 206 -7.52 11.06 1.59
C SER A 206 -8.59 11.32 0.53
N LEU A 207 -8.21 11.97 -0.58
CA LEU A 207 -9.08 12.18 -1.74
C LEU A 207 -9.20 10.92 -2.63
N SER A 208 -8.44 9.85 -2.38
CA SER A 208 -8.37 8.66 -3.23
C SER A 208 -8.96 7.43 -2.54
N GLY A 209 -10.25 7.18 -2.78
CA GLY A 209 -10.95 5.99 -2.28
C GLY A 209 -10.79 4.73 -3.16
N GLY A 210 -10.21 4.86 -4.37
CA GLY A 210 -10.02 3.74 -5.32
C GLY A 210 -11.26 3.31 -6.10
N PHE A 211 -12.42 3.92 -5.85
CA PHE A 211 -13.70 3.69 -6.54
C PHE A 211 -14.36 5.02 -6.92
N GLU A 212 -13.56 5.97 -7.42
CA GLU A 212 -14.03 7.28 -7.84
C GLU A 212 -14.96 7.18 -9.05
N LEU A 213 -15.97 8.06 -9.13
CA LEU A 213 -16.90 8.10 -10.27
C LEU A 213 -16.16 8.24 -11.60
N ALA A 214 -15.10 9.01 -11.65
CA ALA A 214 -14.27 9.17 -12.84
C ALA A 214 -13.57 7.86 -13.26
N ASP A 215 -13.14 7.06 -12.31
CA ASP A 215 -12.48 5.78 -12.56
C ASP A 215 -13.49 4.68 -12.89
N LEU A 216 -14.76 4.81 -12.48
CA LEU A 216 -15.85 3.90 -12.82
C LEU A 216 -16.51 4.22 -14.16
N PHE A 217 -16.48 5.49 -14.58
CA PHE A 217 -17.09 5.97 -15.83
C PHE A 217 -16.10 6.80 -16.65
N PRO A 218 -15.00 6.19 -17.13
CA PRO A 218 -13.91 6.92 -17.79
C PRO A 218 -14.33 7.59 -19.11
N SER A 219 -15.40 7.11 -19.79
CA SER A 219 -15.92 7.73 -21.01
C SER A 219 -16.76 8.99 -20.74
N LYS A 220 -17.25 9.17 -19.52
CA LYS A 220 -18.21 10.21 -19.13
C LYS A 220 -17.51 11.41 -18.49
N LYS A 221 -16.72 12.15 -19.27
CA LYS A 221 -15.93 13.30 -18.79
C LYS A 221 -16.73 14.33 -18.00
N TYR A 222 -18.02 14.53 -18.29
CA TYR A 222 -18.87 15.44 -17.54
C TYR A 222 -19.09 15.04 -16.07
N LEU A 223 -19.01 13.73 -15.75
CA LEU A 223 -19.10 13.26 -14.35
C LEU A 223 -17.85 13.65 -13.54
N HIS A 224 -16.71 13.83 -14.18
CA HIS A 224 -15.47 14.23 -13.54
C HIS A 224 -15.59 15.63 -12.92
N GLY A 225 -16.24 16.57 -13.65
CA GLY A 225 -16.47 17.93 -13.15
C GLY A 225 -17.52 18.02 -12.02
N ILE A 226 -18.56 17.17 -12.05
CA ILE A 226 -19.64 17.22 -11.05
C ILE A 226 -19.16 16.85 -9.64
N SER A 227 -18.22 15.91 -9.53
CA SER A 227 -17.69 15.48 -8.21
C SER A 227 -16.78 16.54 -7.56
N GLY A 228 -16.29 17.51 -8.31
CA GLY A 228 -15.26 18.46 -7.87
C GLY A 228 -13.93 17.83 -7.50
N MET A 229 -13.79 16.51 -7.67
CA MET A 229 -12.60 15.73 -7.28
C MET A 229 -11.38 16.13 -8.12
N GLU A 230 -11.55 16.32 -9.43
CA GLU A 230 -10.48 16.76 -10.32
C GLU A 230 -9.86 18.06 -9.84
N SER A 231 -10.69 19.07 -9.52
CA SER A 231 -10.22 20.35 -9.00
C SER A 231 -9.49 20.24 -7.68
N LYS A 232 -9.98 19.38 -6.76
CA LYS A 232 -9.31 19.12 -5.48
C LYS A 232 -7.94 18.46 -5.67
N LEU A 233 -7.85 17.46 -6.55
CA LEU A 233 -6.59 16.79 -6.87
C LEU A 233 -5.61 17.73 -7.59
N MET A 234 -6.09 18.58 -8.51
CA MET A 234 -5.24 19.57 -9.17
C MET A 234 -4.67 20.61 -8.19
N ASN A 235 -5.49 21.07 -7.23
CA ASN A 235 -5.03 21.98 -6.19
C ASN A 235 -4.01 21.28 -5.25
N ALA A 236 -4.27 20.05 -4.84
CA ALA A 236 -3.32 19.28 -4.04
C ALA A 236 -1.98 19.10 -4.80
N ARG A 237 -2.03 18.74 -6.09
CA ARG A 237 -0.84 18.65 -6.92
C ARG A 237 -0.07 19.98 -6.99
N TYR A 238 -0.75 21.09 -7.21
CA TYR A 238 -0.12 22.41 -7.29
C TYR A 238 0.68 22.73 -6.01
N ASN A 239 0.11 22.48 -4.85
CA ASN A 239 0.78 22.70 -3.57
C ASN A 239 1.98 21.75 -3.37
N ILE A 240 1.82 20.48 -3.72
CA ILE A 240 2.91 19.49 -3.67
C ILE A 240 4.05 19.88 -4.63
N ASP A 241 3.71 20.32 -5.86
CA ASP A 241 4.69 20.78 -6.85
C ASP A 241 5.56 21.91 -6.33
N ALA A 242 4.97 22.91 -5.67
CA ALA A 242 5.70 24.05 -5.14
C ALA A 242 6.77 23.62 -4.13
N VAL A 243 6.45 22.70 -3.23
CA VAL A 243 7.41 22.17 -2.24
C VAL A 243 8.49 21.34 -2.92
N LEU A 244 8.10 20.41 -3.80
CA LEU A 244 9.07 19.50 -4.44
C LEU A 244 9.99 20.24 -5.42
N ASP A 245 9.51 21.26 -6.15
CA ASP A 245 10.35 22.07 -7.01
C ASP A 245 11.41 22.84 -6.21
N ASN A 246 11.02 23.40 -5.05
CA ASN A 246 11.97 24.04 -4.14
C ASN A 246 13.07 23.08 -3.70
N ILE A 247 12.70 21.87 -3.27
CA ILE A 247 13.66 20.85 -2.82
C ILE A 247 14.62 20.47 -3.97
N ILE A 248 14.09 20.19 -5.17
CA ILE A 248 14.90 19.82 -6.34
C ILE A 248 15.86 20.96 -6.74
N ASN A 249 15.41 22.22 -6.69
CA ASN A 249 16.24 23.38 -7.04
C ASN A 249 17.38 23.56 -6.02
N VAL A 250 17.13 23.40 -4.72
CA VAL A 250 18.18 23.45 -3.69
C VAL A 250 19.26 22.36 -3.93
N HIS A 251 18.86 21.14 -4.33
CA HIS A 251 19.82 20.09 -4.68
C HIS A 251 20.67 20.48 -5.89
N ARG A 252 20.05 21.06 -6.94
CA ARG A 252 20.79 21.54 -8.12
C ARG A 252 21.82 22.63 -7.77
N GLU A 253 21.39 23.60 -6.96
CA GLU A 253 22.30 24.68 -6.51
C GLU A 253 23.47 24.15 -5.69
N ASN A 254 23.20 23.22 -4.78
CA ASN A 254 24.26 22.60 -3.97
C ASN A 254 25.24 21.81 -4.84
N ARG A 255 24.73 21.01 -5.80
CA ARG A 255 25.58 20.28 -6.76
C ARG A 255 26.43 21.22 -7.63
N ALA A 256 25.84 22.29 -8.15
CA ALA A 256 26.55 23.31 -8.94
C ALA A 256 27.66 23.99 -8.13
N ASN A 257 27.50 24.15 -6.82
CA ASN A 257 28.47 24.74 -5.90
C ASN A 257 29.47 23.72 -5.31
N GLY A 258 29.44 22.45 -5.78
CA GLY A 258 30.32 21.40 -5.25
C GLY A 258 30.05 21.01 -3.79
N LYS A 259 28.87 21.35 -3.26
CA LYS A 259 28.46 21.00 -1.89
C LYS A 259 27.60 19.74 -1.95
N ASN A 260 27.99 18.71 -1.22
CA ASN A 260 27.10 17.55 -0.99
C ASN A 260 25.95 17.98 -0.06
N CYS A 261 24.71 17.68 -0.45
CA CYS A 261 23.51 18.01 0.34
C CYS A 261 23.47 17.29 1.70
N ASN A 262 24.24 16.20 1.84
CA ASN A 262 24.25 15.32 3.01
C ASN A 262 25.28 15.70 4.09
N GLY A 263 25.99 16.82 3.97
CA GLY A 263 27.02 17.26 4.92
C GLY A 263 28.19 16.28 4.97
N GLU A 264 28.41 15.60 6.09
CA GLU A 264 29.53 14.65 6.28
C GLU A 264 29.24 13.23 5.71
N SER A 265 28.03 12.95 5.17
CA SER A 265 27.68 11.66 4.60
C SER A 265 28.12 11.59 3.13
N GLU A 266 28.90 10.57 2.78
CA GLU A 266 29.32 10.27 1.39
C GLU A 266 28.20 9.67 0.53
N VAL A 267 27.00 9.40 1.10
CA VAL A 267 25.91 8.71 0.43
C VAL A 267 25.00 9.72 -0.26
N GLU A 268 24.90 9.61 -1.60
CA GLU A 268 23.91 10.36 -2.40
C GLU A 268 22.48 10.01 -1.97
N ASP A 269 21.60 10.99 -1.86
CA ASP A 269 20.17 10.77 -1.68
C ASP A 269 19.47 10.49 -3.03
N LEU A 270 18.17 10.20 -2.97
CA LEU A 270 17.41 9.84 -4.17
C LEU A 270 17.40 10.95 -5.23
N ILE A 271 17.27 12.22 -4.81
CA ILE A 271 17.25 13.36 -5.76
C ILE A 271 18.61 13.51 -6.43
N ASP A 272 19.69 13.41 -5.68
CA ASP A 272 21.04 13.51 -6.22
C ASP A 272 21.32 12.43 -7.26
N VAL A 273 20.90 11.19 -6.99
CA VAL A 273 21.00 10.08 -7.95
C VAL A 273 20.21 10.37 -9.22
N PHE A 274 18.97 10.82 -9.12
CA PHE A 274 18.16 11.14 -10.32
C PHE A 274 18.74 12.30 -11.11
N LEU A 275 19.21 13.36 -10.43
CA LEU A 275 19.86 14.49 -11.09
C LEU A 275 21.13 14.04 -11.82
N ARG A 276 21.97 13.22 -11.19
CA ARG A 276 23.16 12.63 -11.82
C ARG A 276 22.82 11.81 -13.08
N VAL A 277 21.80 10.97 -12.99
CA VAL A 277 21.36 10.16 -14.14
C VAL A 277 20.79 11.03 -15.27
N MET A 278 20.07 12.11 -14.95
CA MET A 278 19.58 13.08 -15.92
C MET A 278 20.71 13.83 -16.62
N GLU A 279 21.70 14.31 -15.86
CA GLU A 279 22.84 15.07 -16.36
C GLU A 279 23.77 14.22 -17.24
N SER A 280 23.94 12.93 -16.89
CA SER A 280 24.81 12.02 -17.63
C SER A 280 24.31 11.74 -19.06
N GLY A 281 23.02 11.94 -19.37
CA GLY A 281 22.40 11.61 -20.64
C GLY A 281 22.41 10.11 -20.97
N GLN A 282 22.84 9.24 -20.06
CA GLN A 282 22.98 7.78 -20.29
C GLN A 282 21.66 7.02 -20.07
N SER A 283 20.61 7.69 -19.61
CA SER A 283 19.30 7.05 -19.41
C SER A 283 18.66 6.71 -20.77
N PRO A 284 18.19 5.46 -20.97
CA PRO A 284 17.48 5.05 -22.19
C PRO A 284 16.09 5.73 -22.32
N VAL A 285 15.65 6.41 -21.28
CA VAL A 285 14.40 7.16 -21.21
C VAL A 285 14.70 8.60 -20.82
N SER A 286 14.03 9.55 -21.48
CA SER A 286 14.13 10.97 -21.12
C SER A 286 13.51 11.18 -19.73
N LEU A 287 14.34 11.55 -18.75
CA LEU A 287 13.91 11.90 -17.38
C LEU A 287 13.68 13.41 -17.28
N THR A 288 12.66 13.76 -16.50
CA THR A 288 12.26 15.13 -16.20
C THR A 288 12.03 15.29 -14.70
N ASN A 289 11.84 16.51 -14.21
CA ASN A 289 11.47 16.73 -12.80
C ASN A 289 10.23 15.95 -12.39
N ASP A 290 9.25 15.82 -13.29
CA ASP A 290 8.03 15.03 -13.02
C ASP A 290 8.35 13.58 -12.65
N ASN A 291 9.40 12.99 -13.24
CA ASN A 291 9.79 11.61 -12.92
C ASN A 291 10.36 11.51 -11.50
N ILE A 292 11.18 12.49 -11.12
CA ILE A 292 11.71 12.60 -9.75
C ILE A 292 10.56 12.75 -8.76
N LYS A 293 9.68 13.74 -8.98
CA LYS A 293 8.53 14.01 -8.12
C LYS A 293 7.60 12.79 -8.00
N ALA A 294 7.32 12.11 -9.11
CA ALA A 294 6.46 10.92 -9.12
C ALA A 294 7.04 9.77 -8.27
N VAL A 295 8.35 9.53 -8.34
CA VAL A 295 9.01 8.48 -7.52
C VAL A 295 9.07 8.89 -6.05
N ILE A 296 9.33 10.15 -5.77
CA ILE A 296 9.29 10.69 -4.39
C ILE A 296 7.92 10.43 -3.76
N LEU A 297 6.84 10.73 -4.48
CA LEU A 297 5.47 10.48 -3.99
C LEU A 297 5.22 8.99 -3.74
N ASP A 298 5.73 8.09 -4.60
CA ASP A 298 5.65 6.65 -4.33
C ASP A 298 6.31 6.27 -3.01
N MET A 299 7.48 6.85 -2.72
CA MET A 299 8.21 6.55 -1.48
C MET A 299 7.42 6.97 -0.25
N PHE A 300 6.83 8.15 -0.25
CA PHE A 300 6.03 8.62 0.88
C PHE A 300 4.72 7.85 1.03
N VAL A 301 3.95 7.75 -0.06
CA VAL A 301 2.64 7.10 -0.05
C VAL A 301 2.76 5.62 0.29
N ALA A 302 3.69 4.92 -0.36
CA ALA A 302 3.83 3.49 -0.18
C ALA A 302 4.67 3.12 1.06
N GLY A 303 5.75 3.88 1.35
CA GLY A 303 6.70 3.53 2.40
C GLY A 303 6.20 3.86 3.81
N SER A 304 5.56 5.01 3.99
CA SER A 304 5.18 5.48 5.34
C SER A 304 3.83 4.92 5.79
N ASP A 305 2.77 5.06 4.98
CA ASP A 305 1.41 4.70 5.38
C ASP A 305 1.26 3.19 5.61
N THR A 306 1.80 2.36 4.71
CA THR A 306 1.70 0.90 4.84
C THR A 306 2.50 0.36 6.01
N SER A 307 3.69 0.90 6.26
CA SER A 307 4.57 0.47 7.35
C SER A 307 4.01 0.90 8.70
N SER A 308 3.51 2.14 8.84
CA SER A 308 2.88 2.62 10.08
C SER A 308 1.61 1.82 10.40
N SER A 309 0.76 1.58 9.40
CA SER A 309 -0.43 0.73 9.56
C SER A 309 -0.07 -0.67 10.04
N THR A 310 0.96 -1.30 9.47
CA THR A 310 1.42 -2.62 9.89
C THR A 310 1.91 -2.60 11.34
N ALA A 311 2.77 -1.64 11.72
CA ALA A 311 3.28 -1.53 13.09
C ALA A 311 2.16 -1.30 14.12
N ILE A 312 1.15 -0.50 13.77
CA ILE A 312 -0.03 -0.27 14.61
C ILE A 312 -0.88 -1.54 14.74
N TRP A 313 -1.06 -2.31 13.68
CA TRP A 313 -1.75 -3.60 13.76
C TRP A 313 -0.99 -4.61 14.60
N VAL A 314 0.36 -4.67 14.51
CA VAL A 314 1.22 -5.48 15.37
C VAL A 314 0.97 -5.14 16.84
N LEU A 315 1.04 -3.86 17.22
CA LEU A 315 0.78 -3.42 18.59
C LEU A 315 -0.65 -3.73 19.02
N SER A 316 -1.63 -3.53 18.15
CA SER A 316 -3.04 -3.81 18.45
C SER A 316 -3.30 -5.28 18.72
N GLU A 317 -2.73 -6.19 17.90
CA GLU A 317 -2.86 -7.62 18.11
C GLU A 317 -2.11 -8.09 19.36
N MET A 318 -0.95 -7.54 19.67
CA MET A 318 -0.24 -7.82 20.91
C MET A 318 -1.03 -7.33 22.14
N MET A 319 -1.64 -6.13 22.09
CA MET A 319 -2.50 -5.63 23.17
C MET A 319 -3.76 -6.49 23.37
N ARG A 320 -4.29 -7.06 22.30
CA ARG A 320 -5.42 -7.98 22.33
C ARG A 320 -5.06 -9.37 22.86
N ASN A 321 -3.78 -9.76 22.70
CA ASN A 321 -3.24 -11.07 23.07
C ASN A 321 -2.05 -10.90 24.04
N PRO A 322 -2.27 -10.65 25.35
CA PRO A 322 -1.21 -10.33 26.31
C PRO A 322 -0.07 -11.37 26.37
N ASN A 323 -0.37 -12.64 26.23
CA ASN A 323 0.65 -13.71 26.23
C ASN A 323 1.64 -13.55 25.05
N ILE A 324 1.16 -13.07 23.90
CA ILE A 324 2.00 -12.81 22.73
C ILE A 324 2.86 -11.58 22.98
N MET A 325 2.30 -10.54 23.61
CA MET A 325 3.03 -9.35 24.02
C MET A 325 4.17 -9.71 24.98
N GLU A 326 3.88 -10.46 26.05
CA GLU A 326 4.87 -10.89 27.04
C GLU A 326 6.02 -11.69 26.40
N LYS A 327 5.68 -12.62 25.51
CA LYS A 327 6.68 -13.43 24.79
C LYS A 327 7.56 -12.59 23.88
N ALA A 328 6.98 -11.64 23.14
CA ALA A 328 7.72 -10.71 22.26
C ALA A 328 8.61 -9.76 23.07
N GLN A 329 8.11 -9.23 24.21
CA GLN A 329 8.90 -8.39 25.11
C GLN A 329 10.06 -9.15 25.74
N ALA A 330 9.82 -10.40 26.19
CA ALA A 330 10.85 -11.24 26.78
C ALA A 330 11.99 -11.51 25.78
N GLU A 331 11.67 -11.85 24.51
CA GLU A 331 12.69 -12.04 23.47
C GLU A 331 13.49 -10.77 23.25
N VAL A 332 12.84 -9.64 23.04
CA VAL A 332 13.50 -8.36 22.75
C VAL A 332 14.39 -7.94 23.91
N ARG A 333 13.90 -8.06 25.15
CA ARG A 333 14.64 -7.71 26.37
C ARG A 333 15.85 -8.60 26.61
N GLU A 334 15.76 -9.90 26.27
CA GLU A 334 16.89 -10.80 26.37
C GLU A 334 17.97 -10.50 25.31
N VAL A 335 17.55 -10.26 24.05
CA VAL A 335 18.50 -9.92 22.96
C VAL A 335 19.23 -8.61 23.22
N PHE A 336 18.56 -7.61 23.81
CA PHE A 336 19.15 -6.28 24.07
C PHE A 336 19.76 -6.12 25.46
N LYS A 337 19.75 -7.15 26.30
CA LYS A 337 20.18 -7.14 27.73
C LYS A 337 21.62 -6.66 27.96
N GLU A 338 22.53 -7.00 27.07
CA GLU A 338 23.96 -6.71 27.23
C GLU A 338 24.37 -5.32 26.70
N LYS A 339 23.41 -4.55 26.15
CA LYS A 339 23.75 -3.26 25.50
C LYS A 339 23.58 -2.06 26.42
N LYS A 340 24.66 -1.27 26.55
CA LYS A 340 24.66 0.00 27.28
C LYS A 340 24.27 1.23 26.43
N THR A 341 24.18 1.08 25.09
CA THR A 341 23.91 2.20 24.15
C THR A 341 22.94 1.78 23.08
N CYS A 342 22.20 2.76 22.52
CA CYS A 342 21.28 2.56 21.38
C CYS A 342 22.00 2.26 20.05
N ASP A 343 23.28 1.90 20.07
CA ASP A 343 24.06 1.51 18.90
C ASP A 343 23.66 0.08 18.47
N ASP A 344 22.41 -0.06 18.04
CA ASP A 344 21.92 -1.33 17.52
C ASP A 344 22.50 -1.56 16.13
N ASP A 345 23.39 -2.52 16.06
CA ASP A 345 23.74 -3.12 14.79
C ASP A 345 22.50 -3.86 14.26
N ASP A 346 22.17 -3.70 12.98
CA ASP A 346 21.06 -4.43 12.30
C ASP A 346 21.12 -5.95 12.58
N THR A 347 22.28 -6.48 13.03
CA THR A 347 22.51 -7.88 13.41
C THR A 347 21.67 -8.34 14.59
N ASP A 348 21.29 -7.48 15.54
CA ASP A 348 20.48 -7.89 16.68
C ASP A 348 19.00 -7.98 16.31
N LEU A 349 18.52 -7.13 15.43
CA LEU A 349 17.17 -7.26 14.86
C LEU A 349 17.01 -8.57 14.09
N GLU A 350 18.09 -9.11 13.53
CA GLU A 350 18.08 -10.42 12.87
C GLU A 350 17.85 -11.57 13.86
N LYS A 351 18.18 -11.42 15.14
CA LYS A 351 17.99 -12.43 16.21
C LYS A 351 16.55 -12.46 16.76
N LEU A 352 15.73 -11.46 16.48
CA LEU A 352 14.35 -11.34 16.96
C LEU A 352 13.42 -12.28 16.17
N ASN A 353 13.47 -13.55 16.45
CA ASN A 353 12.72 -14.56 15.70
C ASN A 353 11.23 -14.50 15.96
N TYR A 354 10.82 -14.39 17.24
CA TYR A 354 9.40 -14.35 17.59
C TYR A 354 8.70 -13.08 17.12
N LEU A 355 9.35 -11.91 17.26
CA LEU A 355 8.82 -10.66 16.73
C LEU A 355 8.60 -10.72 15.20
N LYS A 356 9.48 -11.40 14.45
CA LYS A 356 9.28 -11.66 13.02
C LYS A 356 8.05 -12.52 12.74
N LEU A 357 7.78 -13.53 13.57
CA LEU A 357 6.56 -14.34 13.43
C LEU A 357 5.30 -13.50 13.70
N VAL A 358 5.34 -12.63 14.71
CA VAL A 358 4.25 -11.67 15.03
C VAL A 358 3.98 -10.74 13.85
N ILE A 359 5.03 -10.19 13.23
CA ILE A 359 4.90 -9.32 12.03
C ILE A 359 4.32 -10.12 10.85
N LYS A 360 4.77 -11.36 10.61
CA LYS A 360 4.22 -12.21 9.55
C LYS A 360 2.73 -12.48 9.75
N GLU A 361 2.33 -12.84 10.96
CA GLU A 361 0.93 -13.12 11.28
C GLU A 361 0.06 -11.86 11.15
N THR A 362 0.60 -10.72 11.55
CA THR A 362 -0.07 -9.43 11.33
C THR A 362 -0.27 -9.15 9.84
N LEU A 363 0.75 -9.35 9.01
CA LEU A 363 0.65 -9.17 7.56
C LEU A 363 -0.32 -10.15 6.90
N ARG A 364 -0.54 -11.34 7.48
CA ARG A 364 -1.55 -12.30 7.02
C ARG A 364 -2.96 -11.81 7.33
N LEU A 365 -3.22 -11.39 8.57
CA LEU A 365 -4.54 -10.95 9.01
C LEU A 365 -4.86 -9.52 8.57
N HIS A 366 -3.89 -8.62 8.64
CA HIS A 366 -4.06 -7.20 8.34
C HIS A 366 -3.13 -6.75 7.21
N PRO A 367 -3.24 -7.34 5.98
CA PRO A 367 -2.41 -6.89 4.87
C PRO A 367 -2.73 -5.43 4.58
N PRO A 368 -1.72 -4.52 4.58
CA PRO A 368 -1.98 -3.09 4.45
C PRO A 368 -2.65 -2.71 3.12
N THR A 369 -2.51 -3.54 2.10
CA THR A 369 -3.20 -3.36 0.81
C THR A 369 -4.03 -4.61 0.49
N PRO A 370 -5.26 -4.73 1.05
CA PRO A 370 -6.04 -5.97 1.08
C PRO A 370 -6.47 -6.51 -0.29
N LEU A 371 -6.56 -5.64 -1.31
CA LEU A 371 -6.89 -6.00 -2.70
C LEU A 371 -5.69 -5.90 -3.65
N LEU A 372 -4.49 -5.65 -3.12
CA LEU A 372 -3.30 -5.22 -3.84
C LEU A 372 -3.56 -3.98 -4.72
N VAL A 373 -2.51 -3.44 -5.34
CA VAL A 373 -2.68 -2.40 -6.36
C VAL A 373 -3.27 -3.05 -7.61
N PRO A 374 -4.42 -2.61 -8.12
CA PRO A 374 -5.09 -3.24 -9.24
C PRO A 374 -4.19 -3.40 -10.47
N ARG A 375 -4.34 -4.51 -11.18
CA ARG A 375 -3.68 -4.77 -12.45
C ARG A 375 -4.64 -4.54 -13.62
N GLU A 376 -4.10 -4.41 -14.83
CA GLU A 376 -4.88 -4.33 -16.06
C GLU A 376 -4.48 -5.48 -17.00
N CYS A 377 -5.48 -6.15 -17.56
CA CYS A 377 -5.31 -7.18 -18.57
C CYS A 377 -4.88 -6.55 -19.88
N ARG A 378 -3.71 -6.92 -20.41
CA ARG A 378 -3.08 -6.34 -21.62
C ARG A 378 -3.50 -7.03 -22.90
N GLU A 379 -3.98 -8.26 -22.80
CA GLU A 379 -4.44 -9.10 -23.90
C GLU A 379 -5.51 -10.06 -23.40
N GLU A 380 -6.48 -10.40 -24.24
CA GLU A 380 -7.49 -11.37 -23.86
C GLU A 380 -6.81 -12.69 -23.45
N THR A 381 -7.09 -13.15 -22.23
CA THR A 381 -6.38 -14.26 -21.61
C THR A 381 -7.38 -15.29 -21.06
N GLU A 382 -7.13 -16.56 -21.33
CA GLU A 382 -7.93 -17.66 -20.76
C GLU A 382 -7.29 -18.15 -19.45
N ILE A 383 -8.14 -18.25 -18.39
CA ILE A 383 -7.75 -18.75 -17.07
C ILE A 383 -8.79 -19.75 -16.60
N ASP A 384 -8.41 -21.01 -16.41
CA ASP A 384 -9.27 -22.11 -15.96
C ASP A 384 -10.60 -22.20 -16.75
N GLY A 385 -10.53 -22.01 -18.08
CA GLY A 385 -11.67 -22.04 -18.99
C GLY A 385 -12.57 -20.81 -18.95
N PHE A 386 -12.12 -19.71 -18.30
CA PHE A 386 -12.78 -18.41 -18.34
C PHE A 386 -11.96 -17.42 -19.15
N THR A 387 -12.62 -16.66 -19.99
CA THR A 387 -12.02 -15.58 -20.76
C THR A 387 -11.96 -14.30 -19.93
N ILE A 388 -10.77 -13.76 -19.72
CA ILE A 388 -10.55 -12.45 -19.11
C ILE A 388 -10.40 -11.42 -20.24
N PRO A 389 -11.36 -10.48 -20.40
CA PRO A 389 -11.30 -9.52 -21.49
C PRO A 389 -10.12 -8.57 -21.41
N LEU A 390 -9.64 -8.15 -22.58
CA LEU A 390 -8.68 -7.05 -22.70
C LEU A 390 -9.17 -5.82 -21.89
N LYS A 391 -8.25 -5.11 -21.23
CA LYS A 391 -8.52 -3.92 -20.41
C LYS A 391 -9.34 -4.19 -19.15
N SER A 392 -9.58 -5.46 -18.79
CA SER A 392 -10.16 -5.77 -17.50
C SER A 392 -9.25 -5.32 -16.36
N LYS A 393 -9.83 -4.63 -15.38
CA LYS A 393 -9.22 -4.38 -14.07
C LYS A 393 -9.16 -5.71 -13.30
N VAL A 394 -8.02 -6.04 -12.71
CA VAL A 394 -7.87 -7.27 -11.94
C VAL A 394 -7.41 -6.94 -10.53
N MET A 395 -8.17 -7.40 -9.53
CA MET A 395 -7.89 -7.27 -8.12
C MET A 395 -7.64 -8.63 -7.49
N VAL A 396 -6.61 -8.73 -6.65
CA VAL A 396 -6.30 -9.95 -5.89
C VAL A 396 -6.60 -9.69 -4.43
N ASN A 397 -7.60 -10.37 -3.89
CA ASN A 397 -8.06 -10.21 -2.52
C ASN A 397 -7.16 -11.01 -1.55
N VAL A 398 -5.99 -10.46 -1.24
CA VAL A 398 -5.02 -11.12 -0.35
C VAL A 398 -5.53 -11.20 1.08
N TRP A 399 -6.43 -10.32 1.49
CA TRP A 399 -7.12 -10.38 2.76
C TRP A 399 -8.01 -11.64 2.88
N ALA A 400 -8.70 -12.01 1.79
CA ALA A 400 -9.48 -13.23 1.73
C ALA A 400 -8.59 -14.48 1.67
N ILE A 401 -7.49 -14.44 0.89
CA ILE A 401 -6.52 -15.53 0.76
C ILE A 401 -5.83 -15.81 2.09
N GLY A 402 -5.43 -14.78 2.83
CA GLY A 402 -4.84 -14.91 4.16
C GLY A 402 -5.80 -15.47 5.23
N ARG A 403 -7.10 -15.58 4.90
CA ARG A 403 -8.17 -16.11 5.76
C ARG A 403 -8.88 -17.32 5.14
N ASP A 404 -8.24 -18.00 4.21
CA ASP A 404 -8.79 -19.16 3.55
C ASP A 404 -8.54 -20.42 4.39
N PRO A 405 -9.60 -21.12 4.87
CA PRO A 405 -9.44 -22.33 5.68
C PRO A 405 -8.81 -23.50 4.91
N GLU A 406 -8.76 -23.46 3.58
CA GLU A 406 -8.03 -24.46 2.79
C GLU A 406 -6.51 -24.35 2.98
N ASN A 407 -5.99 -23.16 3.31
CA ASN A 407 -4.57 -22.90 3.47
C ASN A 407 -4.16 -22.66 4.94
N TRP A 408 -5.11 -22.21 5.80
CA TRP A 408 -4.80 -21.75 7.15
C TRP A 408 -5.72 -22.40 8.18
N GLU A 409 -5.15 -23.13 9.11
CA GLU A 409 -5.89 -23.63 10.26
C GLU A 409 -6.28 -22.47 11.19
N ASN A 410 -7.52 -22.47 11.71
CA ASN A 410 -8.07 -21.35 12.50
C ASN A 410 -7.77 -19.98 11.87
N PRO A 411 -8.23 -19.71 10.63
CA PRO A 411 -7.76 -18.61 9.78
C PRO A 411 -8.04 -17.22 10.35
N GLU A 412 -9.01 -17.05 11.23
CA GLU A 412 -9.36 -15.78 11.86
C GLU A 412 -8.62 -15.53 13.20
N SER A 413 -7.89 -16.52 13.71
CA SER A 413 -7.13 -16.41 14.96
C SER A 413 -5.73 -15.89 14.70
N PHE A 414 -5.24 -15.03 15.62
CA PHE A 414 -3.88 -14.50 15.59
C PHE A 414 -2.92 -15.48 16.29
N ILE A 415 -2.17 -16.25 15.51
CA ILE A 415 -1.28 -17.32 15.99
C ILE A 415 0.09 -17.19 15.30
N PRO A 416 1.03 -16.42 15.84
CA PRO A 416 2.37 -16.24 15.25
C PRO A 416 3.11 -17.57 15.03
N GLU A 417 2.90 -18.55 15.91
CA GLU A 417 3.56 -19.85 15.90
C GLU A 417 3.27 -20.68 14.65
N ARG A 418 2.22 -20.33 13.86
CA ARG A 418 1.98 -20.99 12.56
C ARG A 418 3.11 -20.82 11.54
N PHE A 419 3.92 -19.79 11.73
CA PHE A 419 5.10 -19.53 10.89
C PHE A 419 6.38 -20.16 11.50
N GLU A 420 6.32 -20.70 12.70
CA GLU A 420 7.45 -21.40 13.33
C GLU A 420 7.72 -22.70 12.55
N ASN A 421 8.97 -22.92 12.16
CA ASN A 421 9.37 -24.05 11.30
C ASN A 421 8.65 -24.12 9.94
N SER A 422 7.99 -23.06 9.49
CA SER A 422 7.33 -22.98 8.20
C SER A 422 8.26 -22.38 7.14
N SER A 423 8.21 -22.93 5.92
CA SER A 423 8.91 -22.36 4.76
C SER A 423 8.14 -21.20 4.13
N ILE A 424 6.96 -20.85 4.63
CA ILE A 424 6.10 -19.80 4.07
C ILE A 424 6.75 -18.43 4.28
N GLU A 425 7.05 -17.76 3.16
CA GLU A 425 7.67 -16.44 3.12
C GLU A 425 6.92 -15.52 2.15
N PHE A 426 7.08 -14.21 2.36
CA PHE A 426 6.46 -13.17 1.51
C PHE A 426 7.26 -12.86 0.22
N THR A 427 8.05 -13.82 -0.26
CA THR A 427 8.89 -13.67 -1.47
C THR A 427 8.11 -13.70 -2.79
N GLY A 428 6.77 -13.86 -2.74
CA GLY A 428 5.90 -13.97 -3.92
C GLY A 428 5.90 -15.36 -4.56
N ASN A 429 6.39 -16.39 -3.86
CA ASN A 429 6.33 -17.79 -4.28
C ASN A 429 5.30 -18.61 -3.50
N HIS A 430 4.88 -18.15 -2.35
CA HIS A 430 3.83 -18.72 -1.49
C HIS A 430 2.53 -17.96 -1.72
N PHE A 431 1.67 -18.49 -2.58
CA PHE A 431 0.46 -17.79 -3.03
C PHE A 431 -0.66 -17.75 -1.99
N GLU A 432 -0.53 -18.49 -0.93
CA GLU A 432 -1.34 -18.40 0.29
C GLU A 432 -0.97 -17.18 1.17
N PHE A 433 0.23 -16.59 0.97
CA PHE A 433 0.76 -15.47 1.76
C PHE A 433 1.38 -14.38 0.87
N LEU A 434 0.58 -13.38 0.50
CA LEU A 434 0.94 -12.37 -0.51
C LEU A 434 0.82 -10.92 -0.01
N PRO A 435 1.30 -10.56 1.18
CA PRO A 435 1.16 -9.18 1.67
C PRO A 435 1.85 -8.14 0.78
N PHE A 436 2.90 -8.54 0.06
CA PHE A 436 3.66 -7.71 -0.87
C PHE A 436 3.36 -8.01 -2.35
N GLY A 437 2.34 -8.83 -2.63
CA GLY A 437 2.04 -9.33 -3.97
C GLY A 437 3.09 -10.31 -4.50
N ALA A 438 3.09 -10.52 -5.82
CA ALA A 438 4.03 -11.43 -6.49
C ALA A 438 4.30 -10.99 -7.94
N GLY A 439 5.24 -11.70 -8.60
CA GLY A 439 5.59 -11.51 -10.01
C GLY A 439 6.30 -10.18 -10.28
N ARG A 440 6.21 -9.69 -11.53
CA ARG A 440 6.90 -8.47 -11.98
C ARG A 440 6.55 -7.24 -11.16
N ARG A 441 5.37 -7.19 -10.59
CA ARG A 441 4.83 -6.06 -9.79
C ARG A 441 4.89 -6.31 -8.28
N ILE A 442 5.71 -7.27 -7.82
CA ILE A 442 5.98 -7.44 -6.39
C ILE A 442 6.50 -6.13 -5.79
N CYS A 443 6.16 -5.85 -4.55
CA CYS A 443 6.62 -4.64 -3.84
C CYS A 443 8.14 -4.48 -3.94
N PRO A 444 8.64 -3.34 -4.41
CA PRO A 444 10.09 -3.11 -4.47
C PRO A 444 10.70 -2.74 -3.11
N GLY A 445 9.86 -2.27 -2.17
CA GLY A 445 10.29 -1.72 -0.87
C GLY A 445 10.19 -2.71 0.29
N ILE A 446 10.17 -4.04 0.07
CA ILE A 446 10.01 -5.04 1.14
C ILE A 446 11.05 -4.84 2.24
N GLN A 447 12.34 -4.74 1.89
CA GLN A 447 13.43 -4.58 2.85
C GLN A 447 13.34 -3.25 3.61
N PHE A 448 13.05 -2.17 2.90
CA PHE A 448 12.87 -0.85 3.49
C PHE A 448 11.68 -0.82 4.46
N GLY A 449 10.52 -1.34 4.05
CA GLY A 449 9.33 -1.40 4.89
C GLY A 449 9.52 -2.26 6.13
N LEU A 450 10.15 -3.44 6.01
CA LEU A 450 10.42 -4.31 7.16
C LEU A 450 11.39 -3.66 8.15
N ALA A 451 12.42 -2.95 7.67
CA ALA A 451 13.32 -2.22 8.55
C ALA A 451 12.58 -1.11 9.31
N LEU A 452 11.68 -0.38 8.64
CA LEU A 452 10.83 0.65 9.26
C LEU A 452 9.85 0.09 10.29
N ILE A 453 9.40 -1.14 10.14
CA ILE A 453 8.45 -1.79 11.05
C ILE A 453 9.20 -2.41 12.25
N THR A 454 10.25 -3.18 11.99
CA THR A 454 10.90 -4.00 13.02
C THR A 454 11.64 -3.16 14.04
N LEU A 455 12.40 -2.14 13.60
CA LEU A 455 13.22 -1.32 14.48
C LEU A 455 12.39 -0.60 15.55
N PRO A 456 11.40 0.24 15.21
CA PRO A 456 10.62 0.95 16.25
C PRO A 456 9.84 -0.02 17.14
N LEU A 457 9.31 -1.12 16.62
CA LEU A 457 8.60 -2.12 17.43
C LEU A 457 9.53 -2.74 18.48
N ALA A 458 10.73 -3.18 18.08
CA ALA A 458 11.70 -3.76 19.01
C ALA A 458 12.03 -2.77 20.15
N HIS A 459 12.29 -1.51 19.82
CA HIS A 459 12.63 -0.50 20.81
C HIS A 459 11.44 -0.07 21.68
N LEU A 460 10.23 -0.03 21.16
CA LEU A 460 9.03 0.22 21.94
C LEU A 460 8.78 -0.90 22.95
N LEU A 461 9.00 -2.16 22.56
CA LEU A 461 8.89 -3.33 23.44
C LEU A 461 10.01 -3.40 24.48
N TYR A 462 11.22 -2.96 24.12
CA TYR A 462 12.37 -2.92 25.04
C TYR A 462 12.22 -1.87 26.11
N ASN A 463 11.86 -0.63 25.70
CA ASN A 463 11.93 0.55 26.57
C ASN A 463 10.69 0.75 27.45
N PHE A 464 9.54 0.14 27.09
CA PHE A 464 8.27 0.43 27.75
C PHE A 464 7.44 -0.83 28.02
N ASP A 465 6.71 -0.79 29.13
CA ASP A 465 5.52 -1.61 29.35
C ASP A 465 4.29 -0.86 28.88
N TRP A 466 3.41 -1.54 28.16
CA TRP A 466 2.26 -0.92 27.51
C TRP A 466 0.97 -1.35 28.15
N LYS A 467 0.07 -0.40 28.40
CA LYS A 467 -1.27 -0.64 28.93
C LYS A 467 -2.33 0.06 28.10
N LEU A 468 -3.51 -0.54 28.05
CA LEU A 468 -4.68 0.11 27.49
C LEU A 468 -5.18 1.22 28.45
N PRO A 469 -5.76 2.33 27.95
CA PRO A 469 -6.39 3.34 28.77
C PRO A 469 -7.52 2.75 29.64
N GLU A 470 -7.87 3.41 30.73
CA GLU A 470 -8.98 3.01 31.59
C GLU A 470 -10.27 2.82 30.78
N GLY A 471 -11.05 1.79 31.15
CA GLY A 471 -12.30 1.44 30.46
C GLY A 471 -12.12 0.61 29.16
N ILE A 472 -10.89 0.37 28.70
CA ILE A 472 -10.62 -0.48 27.54
C ILE A 472 -9.91 -1.75 28.01
N SER A 473 -10.53 -2.91 27.74
CA SER A 473 -9.89 -4.22 27.94
C SER A 473 -9.40 -4.81 26.63
N ALA A 474 -8.51 -5.81 26.72
CA ALA A 474 -8.03 -6.53 25.56
C ALA A 474 -9.15 -7.10 24.67
N SER A 475 -10.25 -7.56 25.28
CA SER A 475 -11.39 -8.17 24.57
C SER A 475 -12.29 -7.13 23.88
N ASN A 476 -12.33 -5.87 24.34
CA ASN A 476 -13.16 -4.82 23.77
C ASN A 476 -12.36 -3.75 22.99
N LEU A 477 -11.06 -4.00 22.77
CA LEU A 477 -10.26 -3.14 21.90
C LEU A 477 -10.86 -3.14 20.50
N ASP A 478 -11.18 -1.94 20.00
CA ASP A 478 -11.72 -1.77 18.66
C ASP A 478 -10.71 -2.22 17.60
N MET A 479 -11.08 -3.19 16.77
CA MET A 479 -10.25 -3.76 15.69
C MET A 479 -10.87 -3.49 14.31
N THR A 480 -11.70 -2.44 14.18
CA THR A 480 -12.32 -2.08 12.91
C THR A 480 -11.29 -1.48 11.94
N GLU A 481 -11.42 -1.89 10.67
CA GLU A 481 -10.61 -1.38 9.57
C GLU A 481 -11.29 -0.15 8.95
N ALA A 482 -10.51 0.89 8.65
CA ALA A 482 -10.98 2.05 7.92
C ALA A 482 -11.23 1.74 6.45
N ASN A 483 -12.15 2.48 5.83
CA ASN A 483 -12.35 2.42 4.40
C ASN A 483 -11.20 3.14 3.67
N GLY A 484 -10.68 2.55 2.59
CA GLY A 484 -9.60 3.12 1.79
C GLY A 484 -8.84 2.09 0.99
N ILE A 485 -7.77 2.55 0.32
CA ILE A 485 -6.82 1.66 -0.38
C ILE A 485 -5.99 0.87 0.63
N SER A 486 -5.65 1.51 1.76
CA SER A 486 -4.91 0.90 2.88
C SER A 486 -5.86 0.46 3.98
N ALA A 487 -5.72 -0.79 4.46
CA ALA A 487 -6.46 -1.33 5.60
C ALA A 487 -5.84 -0.87 6.92
N ARG A 488 -5.96 0.42 7.23
CA ARG A 488 -5.57 0.97 8.53
C ARG A 488 -6.69 0.80 9.54
N ARG A 489 -6.38 1.00 10.82
CA ARG A 489 -7.42 1.06 11.86
C ARG A 489 -8.34 2.26 11.61
N GLU A 490 -9.63 2.10 11.90
CA GLU A 490 -10.59 3.20 11.83
C GLU A 490 -10.38 4.19 13.00
N LYS A 491 -10.09 3.67 14.20
CA LYS A 491 -9.76 4.47 15.37
C LYS A 491 -8.28 4.39 15.69
N ASP A 492 -7.71 5.51 16.08
CA ASP A 492 -6.32 5.59 16.52
C ASP A 492 -6.06 4.69 17.73
N LEU A 493 -4.86 4.15 17.82
CA LEU A 493 -4.41 3.35 18.97
C LEU A 493 -3.78 4.25 20.01
N TYR A 494 -4.45 4.37 21.15
CA TYR A 494 -3.96 5.07 22.33
C TYR A 494 -3.48 4.06 23.36
N LEU A 495 -2.23 4.18 23.82
CA LEU A 495 -1.65 3.34 24.87
C LEU A 495 -0.95 4.19 25.91
N ILE A 496 -0.88 3.68 27.14
CA ILE A 496 -0.11 4.26 28.25
C ILE A 496 1.24 3.56 28.28
N ALA A 497 2.33 4.35 28.25
CA ALA A 497 3.69 3.87 28.33
C ALA A 497 4.23 4.00 29.75
N THR A 498 4.71 2.88 30.30
CA THR A 498 5.48 2.88 31.56
C THR A 498 6.93 2.52 31.22
N PRO A 499 7.93 3.37 31.54
CA PRO A 499 9.33 3.05 31.29
C PRO A 499 9.73 1.73 31.96
N TYR A 500 10.34 0.84 31.18
CA TYR A 500 10.91 -0.40 31.70
C TYR A 500 12.29 -0.13 32.26
N VAL A 501 12.50 -0.56 33.50
CA VAL A 501 13.79 -0.50 34.19
C VAL A 501 14.35 -1.93 34.27
N SER A 502 15.48 -2.16 33.62
CA SER A 502 16.13 -3.48 33.68
C SER A 502 16.53 -3.81 35.12
N PRO A 503 16.27 -5.05 35.60
CA PRO A 503 16.68 -5.47 36.94
C PRO A 503 18.19 -5.49 37.19
N LEU A 504 19.02 -5.15 36.20
CA LEU A 504 20.49 -5.16 36.23
C LEU A 504 21.12 -3.78 36.48
N HIS A 505 20.32 -2.77 36.87
CA HIS A 505 20.81 -1.42 37.24
C HIS A 505 20.44 -1.08 38.68
#